data_ce5517e27df5d1a0945b6aa79d0efcc6
#
_entry.id   ce5517e27df5d1a0945b6aa79d0efcc6
#
_cell.length_a   1.000
_cell.length_b   1.000
_cell.length_c   1.000
_cell.angle_alpha   90.00
_cell.angle_beta   90.00
_cell.angle_gamma   90.00
#
_symmetry.space_group_name_H-M   'P 1'
#
loop_
_entity.id
_entity.type
_entity.pdbx_description
1 polymer ?
#
loop_
_entity_poly.entity_id
_entity_poly.type
_entity_poly.pdbx_seq_one_letter_code
_entity_poly.pdbx_strand_id
1 'polypeptide(L)'
;MSHLVVANAFTHKYQKDLSKGTKVWIPVMTEASATEVTPGTQPTPQDASTTAVSITVDQWYETSVDASPLIEIEDAVGYLNEGAKSAAYSIDKKIDTYVGALIPALASSSVYGADGQTFTDDIFRALVETLDELDIPDDGRFLIGDPSMKSDMLNIDKFVRGDFIGGKPTENGKFGSLYNANVLVTNNLTAATTGNYGVYSHPNAIGVAIQKGPNTKYWDLGWQFQHMIIVDAAWGAAEIRDTFGKSFYTRKS
;
A
#
# COMPACT_ATOMS: atom_id res chain seq x y z
N MET A 1 13.30 1.21 -11.21
CA MET A 1 12.89 0.59 -9.94
C MET A 1 11.50 1.09 -9.62
N SER A 2 10.56 0.22 -9.35
CA SER A 2 9.23 0.64 -8.91
C SER A 2 9.35 1.27 -7.52
N HIS A 3 8.90 2.50 -7.37
CA HIS A 3 8.86 3.22 -6.09
C HIS A 3 7.53 2.97 -5.34
N LEU A 4 6.70 2.10 -5.86
CA LEU A 4 5.44 1.67 -5.27
C LEU A 4 5.72 0.74 -4.08
N VAL A 5 5.71 1.28 -2.86
CA VAL A 5 5.90 0.51 -1.62
C VAL A 5 4.55 0.11 -1.05
N VAL A 6 3.65 1.08 -0.86
CA VAL A 6 2.33 0.85 -0.27
C VAL A 6 1.44 0.06 -1.23
N ALA A 7 1.35 0.50 -2.49
CA ALA A 7 0.50 -0.16 -3.48
C ALA A 7 0.90 -1.62 -3.72
N ASN A 8 2.20 -1.93 -3.76
CA ASN A 8 2.69 -3.30 -3.99
C ASN A 8 2.52 -4.23 -2.78
N ALA A 9 2.34 -3.70 -1.57
CA ALA A 9 2.10 -4.50 -0.38
C ALA A 9 0.68 -5.09 -0.37
N PHE A 10 -0.28 -4.43 -1.00
CA PHE A 10 -1.67 -4.86 -1.08
C PHE A 10 -1.96 -5.71 -2.32
N THR A 11 -3.15 -6.30 -2.40
CA THR A 11 -3.48 -7.27 -3.43
C THR A 11 -3.82 -6.65 -4.78
N HIS A 12 -3.20 -7.15 -5.84
CA HIS A 12 -3.51 -6.82 -7.24
C HIS A 12 -4.33 -7.92 -7.94
N LYS A 13 -4.95 -8.81 -7.19
CA LYS A 13 -5.66 -9.98 -7.71
C LYS A 13 -6.74 -9.62 -8.74
N TYR A 14 -7.39 -8.48 -8.56
CA TYR A 14 -8.53 -8.02 -9.38
C TYR A 14 -8.13 -7.14 -10.57
N GLN A 15 -6.83 -6.91 -10.77
CA GLN A 15 -6.34 -6.06 -11.86
C GLN A 15 -6.71 -6.59 -13.25
N LYS A 16 -6.73 -7.92 -13.42
CA LYS A 16 -7.09 -8.54 -14.70
C LYS A 16 -8.54 -8.30 -15.09
N ASP A 17 -9.44 -8.27 -14.12
CA ASP A 17 -10.87 -8.09 -14.31
C ASP A 17 -11.22 -6.64 -14.71
N LEU A 18 -10.34 -5.69 -14.38
CA LEU A 18 -10.43 -4.27 -14.73
C LEU A 18 -9.67 -3.88 -15.99
N SER A 19 -9.22 -4.83 -16.80
CA SER A 19 -8.58 -4.56 -18.09
C SER A 19 -9.51 -3.84 -19.08
N LYS A 20 -10.82 -4.04 -18.92
CA LYS A 20 -11.90 -3.35 -19.65
C LYS A 20 -13.01 -2.98 -18.67
N GLY A 21 -13.50 -1.74 -18.76
CA GLY A 21 -14.50 -1.22 -17.84
C GLY A 21 -13.89 -0.40 -16.71
N THR A 22 -14.73 0.24 -15.92
CA THR A 22 -14.31 1.18 -14.85
C THR A 22 -14.55 0.64 -13.46
N LYS A 23 -15.28 -0.47 -13.30
CA LYS A 23 -15.70 -0.98 -12.01
C LYS A 23 -15.74 -2.51 -11.99
N VAL A 24 -15.21 -3.11 -10.95
CA VAL A 24 -15.36 -4.54 -10.66
C VAL A 24 -16.04 -4.73 -9.30
N TRP A 25 -16.96 -5.69 -9.22
CA TRP A 25 -17.64 -6.07 -8.01
C TRP A 25 -16.99 -7.33 -7.42
N ILE A 26 -16.61 -7.25 -6.15
CA ILE A 26 -15.96 -8.34 -5.42
C ILE A 26 -16.97 -8.85 -4.38
N PRO A 27 -17.47 -10.08 -4.51
CA PRO A 27 -18.31 -10.66 -3.47
C PRO A 27 -17.42 -11.04 -2.27
N VAL A 28 -17.69 -10.44 -1.12
CA VAL A 28 -17.08 -10.82 0.16
C VAL A 28 -18.11 -11.69 0.90
N MET A 29 -17.81 -12.97 1.03
CA MET A 29 -18.68 -13.91 1.74
C MET A 29 -18.48 -13.77 3.24
N THR A 30 -19.58 -13.79 4.00
CA THR A 30 -19.56 -13.94 5.45
C THR A 30 -19.23 -15.40 5.79
N GLU A 31 -18.50 -15.60 6.84
CA GLU A 31 -18.16 -16.95 7.34
C GLU A 31 -19.44 -17.72 7.69
N ALA A 32 -19.54 -18.96 7.22
CA ALA A 32 -20.65 -19.83 7.54
C ALA A 32 -20.42 -20.49 8.91
N SER A 33 -21.43 -20.52 9.77
CA SER A 33 -21.35 -21.19 11.06
C SER A 33 -21.63 -22.69 10.93
N ALA A 34 -20.80 -23.52 11.56
CA ALA A 34 -21.08 -24.96 11.66
C ALA A 34 -22.18 -25.22 12.69
N THR A 35 -23.17 -26.03 12.32
CA THR A 35 -24.24 -26.47 13.21
C THR A 35 -24.13 -27.97 13.50
N GLU A 36 -24.36 -28.36 14.75
CA GLU A 36 -24.37 -29.76 15.13
C GLU A 36 -25.52 -30.50 14.43
N VAL A 37 -25.21 -31.67 13.85
CA VAL A 37 -26.18 -32.50 13.15
C VAL A 37 -26.71 -33.57 14.10
N THR A 38 -28.01 -33.56 14.34
CA THR A 38 -28.69 -34.68 15.05
C THR A 38 -29.09 -35.74 14.03
N PRO A 39 -28.73 -37.03 14.24
CA PRO A 39 -29.14 -38.11 13.34
C PRO A 39 -30.66 -38.14 13.15
N GLY A 40 -31.11 -38.16 11.89
CA GLY A 40 -32.52 -38.16 11.52
C GLY A 40 -33.15 -36.78 11.30
N THR A 41 -32.45 -35.70 11.53
CA THR A 41 -32.90 -34.31 11.19
C THR A 41 -32.32 -33.83 9.88
N GLN A 42 -33.14 -33.15 9.07
CA GLN A 42 -32.71 -32.57 7.82
C GLN A 42 -31.84 -31.33 8.11
N PRO A 43 -30.67 -31.18 7.45
CA PRO A 43 -29.84 -29.97 7.58
C PRO A 43 -30.61 -28.74 7.13
N THR A 44 -30.51 -27.66 7.89
CA THR A 44 -31.04 -26.34 7.47
C THR A 44 -29.98 -25.63 6.67
N PRO A 45 -30.18 -25.31 5.37
CA PRO A 45 -29.24 -24.53 4.59
C PRO A 45 -29.06 -23.15 5.22
N GLN A 46 -27.82 -22.70 5.31
CA GLN A 46 -27.51 -21.31 5.71
C GLN A 46 -27.38 -20.46 4.46
N ASP A 47 -28.04 -19.31 4.47
CA ASP A 47 -27.84 -18.31 3.43
C ASP A 47 -26.48 -17.66 3.61
N ALA A 48 -25.56 -17.88 2.66
CA ALA A 48 -24.30 -17.16 2.62
C ALA A 48 -24.59 -15.69 2.25
N SER A 49 -24.62 -14.84 3.26
CA SER A 49 -24.72 -13.40 3.04
C SER A 49 -23.46 -12.91 2.32
N THR A 50 -23.64 -12.26 1.18
CA THR A 50 -22.54 -11.66 0.43
C THR A 50 -22.63 -10.15 0.48
N THR A 51 -21.58 -9.50 0.96
CA THR A 51 -21.42 -8.05 0.81
C THR A 51 -20.59 -7.79 -0.44
N ALA A 52 -21.11 -7.02 -1.38
CA ALA A 52 -20.37 -6.68 -2.60
C ALA A 52 -19.56 -5.40 -2.38
N VAL A 53 -18.25 -5.51 -2.40
CA VAL A 53 -17.33 -4.39 -2.45
C VAL A 53 -16.94 -4.12 -3.90
N SER A 54 -16.76 -2.86 -4.27
CA SER A 54 -16.37 -2.52 -5.63
C SER A 54 -15.08 -1.73 -5.67
N ILE A 55 -14.17 -2.12 -6.58
CA ILE A 55 -13.05 -1.29 -6.96
C ILE A 55 -13.45 -0.50 -8.20
N THR A 56 -13.32 0.83 -8.15
CA THR A 56 -13.59 1.72 -9.27
C THR A 56 -12.30 2.39 -9.69
N VAL A 57 -11.99 2.36 -10.98
CA VAL A 57 -10.87 3.11 -11.55
C VAL A 57 -11.37 4.52 -11.83
N ASP A 58 -11.07 5.44 -10.93
CA ASP A 58 -11.52 6.83 -10.95
C ASP A 58 -10.38 7.85 -10.97
N GLN A 59 -9.15 7.37 -10.76
CA GLN A 59 -7.95 8.19 -10.73
C GLN A 59 -7.24 8.10 -12.08
N TRP A 60 -7.14 9.24 -12.76
CA TRP A 60 -6.36 9.37 -13.98
C TRP A 60 -5.51 10.62 -13.88
N TYR A 61 -4.21 10.43 -13.84
CA TYR A 61 -3.24 11.51 -13.69
C TYR A 61 -2.22 11.48 -14.81
N GLU A 62 -1.71 12.66 -15.12
CA GLU A 62 -0.63 12.86 -16.05
C GLU A 62 0.47 13.73 -15.43
N THR A 63 1.66 13.58 -15.95
CA THR A 63 2.79 14.50 -15.73
C THR A 63 3.46 14.74 -17.07
N SER A 64 3.65 15.99 -17.40
CA SER A 64 4.33 16.38 -18.64
C SER A 64 5.65 17.08 -18.34
N VAL A 65 6.64 16.80 -19.18
CA VAL A 65 7.95 17.48 -19.19
C VAL A 65 8.19 17.96 -20.60
N ASP A 66 8.45 19.24 -20.76
CA ASP A 66 8.75 19.88 -22.03
C ASP A 66 10.23 20.25 -22.16
N ALA A 67 10.75 20.22 -23.36
CA ALA A 67 12.09 20.69 -23.69
C ALA A 67 12.08 21.35 -25.05
N SER A 68 12.84 22.44 -25.19
CA SER A 68 13.12 22.99 -26.50
C SER A 68 14.17 22.13 -27.24
N PRO A 69 14.12 22.04 -28.58
CA PRO A 69 15.14 21.32 -29.35
C PRO A 69 16.58 21.85 -29.10
N LEU A 70 16.71 23.13 -28.71
CA LEU A 70 18.00 23.71 -28.36
C LEU A 70 18.59 23.06 -27.10
N ILE A 71 17.76 22.81 -26.07
CA ILE A 71 18.18 22.13 -24.85
C ILE A 71 18.62 20.70 -25.17
N GLU A 72 17.91 19.99 -26.06
CA GLU A 72 18.30 18.65 -26.48
C GLU A 72 19.66 18.60 -27.17
N ILE A 73 20.01 19.62 -27.96
CA ILE A 73 21.29 19.67 -28.64
C ILE A 73 22.43 20.02 -27.66
N GLU A 74 22.18 20.87 -26.68
CA GLU A 74 23.15 21.30 -25.68
C GLU A 74 23.32 20.28 -24.52
N ASP A 75 22.38 19.37 -24.35
CA ASP A 75 22.37 18.45 -23.21
C ASP A 75 23.09 17.12 -23.51
N ALA A 76 24.27 16.99 -22.92
CA ALA A 76 25.08 15.78 -22.99
C ALA A 76 24.49 14.59 -22.17
N VAL A 77 23.49 14.81 -21.32
CA VAL A 77 22.99 13.82 -20.33
C VAL A 77 21.67 13.19 -20.73
N GLY A 78 21.01 13.70 -21.77
CA GLY A 78 19.71 13.21 -22.22
C GLY A 78 18.55 13.66 -21.33
N TYR A 79 18.36 14.98 -21.23
CA TYR A 79 17.34 15.68 -20.45
C TYR A 79 15.96 15.04 -20.53
N LEU A 80 15.50 14.66 -21.72
CA LEU A 80 14.19 14.03 -21.91
C LEU A 80 14.08 12.67 -21.23
N ASN A 81 15.15 11.86 -21.23
CA ASN A 81 15.14 10.56 -20.57
C ASN A 81 15.08 10.71 -19.04
N GLU A 82 15.83 11.64 -18.48
CA GLU A 82 15.77 11.92 -17.04
C GLU A 82 14.43 12.57 -16.67
N GLY A 83 13.88 13.44 -17.51
CA GLY A 83 12.54 14.00 -17.38
C GLY A 83 11.46 12.90 -17.35
N ALA A 84 11.53 11.91 -18.25
CA ALA A 84 10.61 10.78 -18.29
C ALA A 84 10.68 9.93 -17.01
N LYS A 85 11.89 9.66 -16.49
CA LYS A 85 12.07 8.95 -15.22
C LYS A 85 11.49 9.72 -14.04
N SER A 86 11.72 11.02 -13.96
CA SER A 86 11.19 11.91 -12.93
C SER A 86 9.66 11.97 -12.98
N ALA A 87 9.08 12.07 -14.19
CA ALA A 87 7.65 12.04 -14.39
C ALA A 87 7.02 10.69 -13.96
N ALA A 88 7.63 9.56 -14.34
CA ALA A 88 7.18 8.24 -13.90
C ALA A 88 7.26 8.09 -12.38
N TYR A 89 8.35 8.57 -11.75
CA TYR A 89 8.48 8.57 -10.29
C TYR A 89 7.37 9.37 -9.60
N SER A 90 7.00 10.53 -10.14
CA SER A 90 5.94 11.37 -9.56
C SER A 90 4.57 10.70 -9.64
N ILE A 91 4.29 9.97 -10.71
CA ILE A 91 3.07 9.16 -10.86
C ILE A 91 3.07 7.98 -9.86
N ASP A 92 4.16 7.22 -9.76
CA ASP A 92 4.30 6.14 -8.78
C ASP A 92 4.04 6.65 -7.35
N LYS A 93 4.66 7.78 -6.99
CA LYS A 93 4.44 8.42 -5.70
C LYS A 93 2.98 8.81 -5.48
N LYS A 94 2.27 9.27 -6.52
CA LYS A 94 0.85 9.64 -6.44
C LYS A 94 -0.03 8.41 -6.20
N ILE A 95 0.27 7.29 -6.86
CA ILE A 95 -0.42 6.01 -6.65
C ILE A 95 -0.24 5.56 -5.19
N ASP A 96 1.00 5.55 -4.70
CA ASP A 96 1.30 5.16 -3.31
C ASP A 96 0.58 6.03 -2.28
N THR A 97 0.57 7.35 -2.49
CA THR A 97 -0.11 8.29 -1.60
C THR A 97 -1.64 8.07 -1.62
N TYR A 98 -2.21 7.75 -2.79
CA TYR A 98 -3.63 7.46 -2.92
C TYR A 98 -4.02 6.19 -2.14
N VAL A 99 -3.25 5.12 -2.29
CA VAL A 99 -3.48 3.88 -1.52
C VAL A 99 -3.24 4.11 -0.03
N GLY A 100 -2.21 4.89 0.32
CA GLY A 100 -1.91 5.30 1.69
C GLY A 100 -3.05 6.07 2.37
N ALA A 101 -3.85 6.82 1.60
CA ALA A 101 -5.00 7.54 2.12
C ALA A 101 -6.16 6.63 2.59
N LEU A 102 -6.19 5.36 2.17
CA LEU A 102 -7.16 4.38 2.64
C LEU A 102 -6.77 3.75 3.99
N ILE A 103 -5.49 3.82 4.38
CA ILE A 103 -4.97 3.20 5.60
C ILE A 103 -5.70 3.65 6.88
N PRO A 104 -5.96 4.96 7.11
CA PRO A 104 -6.64 5.41 8.32
C PRO A 104 -8.08 4.88 8.48
N ALA A 105 -8.72 4.47 7.38
CA ALA A 105 -10.08 3.95 7.39
C ALA A 105 -10.15 2.50 7.86
N LEU A 106 -9.06 1.72 7.73
CA LEU A 106 -9.01 0.32 8.15
C LEU A 106 -9.38 0.11 9.62
N ALA A 107 -9.96 -1.03 9.93
CA ALA A 107 -10.53 -1.37 11.24
C ALA A 107 -11.57 -0.36 11.74
N SER A 108 -12.46 0.07 10.82
CA SER A 108 -13.53 1.05 11.08
C SER A 108 -12.98 2.37 11.65
N SER A 109 -11.87 2.83 11.11
CA SER A 109 -11.16 4.06 11.52
C SER A 109 -10.64 4.05 12.97
N SER A 110 -10.54 2.87 13.58
CA SER A 110 -10.00 2.70 14.94
C SER A 110 -8.47 2.61 14.91
N VAL A 111 -7.80 3.74 14.92
CA VAL A 111 -6.32 3.82 14.90
C VAL A 111 -5.74 3.46 16.26
N TYR A 112 -4.71 2.60 16.28
CA TYR A 112 -4.07 2.18 17.51
C TYR A 112 -3.09 3.24 18.03
N GLY A 113 -3.19 3.52 19.34
CA GLY A 113 -2.26 4.38 20.06
C GLY A 113 -2.62 5.86 20.01
N ALA A 114 -1.67 6.73 20.40
CA ALA A 114 -1.81 8.17 20.42
C ALA A 114 -1.05 8.83 19.24
N ASP A 115 -1.62 9.87 18.65
CA ASP A 115 -0.99 10.61 17.56
C ASP A 115 0.36 11.20 17.98
N GLY A 116 1.41 10.93 17.22
CA GLY A 116 2.78 11.36 17.48
C GLY A 116 3.56 10.47 18.46
N GLN A 117 3.05 9.29 18.82
CA GLN A 117 3.73 8.38 19.74
C GLN A 117 4.98 7.72 19.12
N THR A 118 5.97 7.42 19.96
CA THR A 118 7.13 6.60 19.58
C THR A 118 6.71 5.15 19.39
N PHE A 119 7.19 4.51 18.32
CA PHE A 119 6.92 3.10 18.08
C PHE A 119 7.72 2.21 19.06
N THR A 120 7.04 1.27 19.68
CA THR A 120 7.61 0.35 20.69
C THR A 120 7.29 -1.12 20.37
N ASP A 121 8.02 -2.05 20.99
CA ASP A 121 7.72 -3.50 20.91
C ASP A 121 6.31 -3.83 21.40
N ASP A 122 5.82 -3.12 22.42
CA ASP A 122 4.48 -3.33 22.96
C ASP A 122 3.38 -2.96 21.94
N ILE A 123 3.58 -1.89 21.19
CA ILE A 123 2.67 -1.50 20.10
C ILE A 123 2.65 -2.58 19.04
N PHE A 124 3.82 -3.08 18.62
CA PHE A 124 3.87 -4.10 17.58
C PHE A 124 3.19 -5.40 18.03
N ARG A 125 3.45 -5.84 19.27
CA ARG A 125 2.79 -7.05 19.83
C ARG A 125 1.28 -6.88 19.91
N ALA A 126 0.79 -5.73 20.33
CA ALA A 126 -0.65 -5.47 20.38
C ALA A 126 -1.30 -5.44 18.99
N LEU A 127 -0.58 -4.96 17.96
CA LEU A 127 -1.06 -5.03 16.57
C LEU A 127 -1.14 -6.49 16.07
N VAL A 128 -0.15 -7.32 16.40
CA VAL A 128 -0.15 -8.75 16.08
C VAL A 128 -1.33 -9.45 16.78
N GLU A 129 -1.49 -9.23 18.09
CA GLU A 129 -2.58 -9.76 18.90
C GLU A 129 -3.95 -9.40 18.32
N THR A 130 -4.15 -8.14 17.91
CA THR A 130 -5.42 -7.70 17.31
C THR A 130 -5.80 -8.47 16.04
N LEU A 131 -4.83 -8.80 15.15
CA LEU A 131 -5.11 -9.57 13.94
C LEU A 131 -5.26 -11.07 14.24
N ASP A 132 -4.56 -11.59 15.25
CA ASP A 132 -4.65 -12.99 15.67
C ASP A 132 -6.00 -13.26 16.35
N GLU A 133 -6.52 -12.34 17.17
CA GLU A 133 -7.86 -12.44 17.77
C GLU A 133 -8.99 -12.49 16.73
N LEU A 134 -8.74 -11.97 15.53
CA LEU A 134 -9.68 -11.98 14.42
C LEU A 134 -9.48 -13.19 13.47
N ASP A 135 -8.65 -14.18 13.86
CA ASP A 135 -8.32 -15.36 13.06
C ASP A 135 -7.84 -15.03 11.62
N ILE A 136 -7.18 -13.89 11.44
CA ILE A 136 -6.66 -13.49 10.13
C ILE A 136 -5.39 -14.31 9.82
N PRO A 137 -5.25 -14.87 8.60
CA PRO A 137 -4.04 -15.61 8.23
C PRO A 137 -2.77 -14.80 8.50
N ASP A 138 -1.74 -15.42 9.06
CA ASP A 138 -0.45 -14.79 9.33
C ASP A 138 0.50 -14.79 8.13
N ASP A 139 0.13 -15.53 7.07
CA ASP A 139 0.91 -15.61 5.84
C ASP A 139 0.86 -14.29 5.05
N GLY A 140 2.05 -13.77 4.79
CA GLY A 140 2.21 -12.54 3.98
C GLY A 140 1.84 -11.24 4.68
N ARG A 141 1.61 -11.22 6.00
CA ARG A 141 1.39 -9.97 6.75
C ARG A 141 2.58 -9.03 6.60
N PHE A 142 2.30 -7.74 6.65
CA PHE A 142 3.33 -6.71 6.54
C PHE A 142 3.05 -5.54 7.49
N LEU A 143 4.13 -4.86 7.86
CA LEU A 143 4.13 -3.62 8.63
C LEU A 143 4.67 -2.50 7.74
N ILE A 144 3.85 -1.48 7.48
CA ILE A 144 4.31 -0.28 6.77
C ILE A 144 4.33 0.88 7.75
N GLY A 145 5.44 1.58 7.77
CA GLY A 145 5.59 2.80 8.55
C GLY A 145 6.51 3.81 7.87
N ASP A 146 6.70 4.91 8.53
CA ASP A 146 7.55 6.00 8.10
C ASP A 146 9.01 5.82 8.57
N PRO A 147 9.95 6.64 8.10
CA PRO A 147 11.34 6.57 8.54
C PRO A 147 11.53 6.82 10.05
N SER A 148 10.62 7.55 10.71
CA SER A 148 10.68 7.75 12.16
C SER A 148 10.42 6.45 12.92
N MET A 149 9.43 5.64 12.45
CA MET A 149 9.21 4.29 12.98
C MET A 149 10.45 3.42 12.82
N LYS A 150 11.13 3.47 11.68
CA LYS A 150 12.38 2.74 11.47
C LYS A 150 13.45 3.15 12.48
N SER A 151 13.60 4.45 12.74
CA SER A 151 14.52 4.97 13.76
C SER A 151 14.18 4.47 15.16
N ASP A 152 12.89 4.43 15.50
CA ASP A 152 12.42 3.93 16.80
C ASP A 152 12.70 2.42 16.93
N MET A 153 12.45 1.64 15.89
CA MET A 153 12.73 0.20 15.86
C MET A 153 14.23 -0.11 16.06
N LEU A 154 15.14 0.74 15.56
CA LEU A 154 16.57 0.60 15.76
C LEU A 154 17.00 0.86 17.24
N ASN A 155 16.16 1.52 18.03
CA ASN A 155 16.39 1.70 19.48
C ASN A 155 15.85 0.54 20.31
N ILE A 156 15.14 -0.42 19.71
CA ILE A 156 14.61 -1.58 20.43
C ILE A 156 15.63 -2.72 20.37
N ASP A 157 16.25 -3.03 21.50
CA ASP A 157 17.31 -4.05 21.61
C ASP A 157 16.93 -5.39 20.99
N LYS A 158 15.68 -5.83 21.15
CA LYS A 158 15.18 -7.10 20.58
C LYS A 158 15.22 -7.14 19.05
N PHE A 159 15.07 -5.99 18.39
CA PHE A 159 15.03 -5.90 16.93
C PHE A 159 16.42 -5.68 16.32
N VAL A 160 17.41 -5.39 17.12
CA VAL A 160 18.77 -5.06 16.69
C VAL A 160 19.76 -6.18 16.99
N ARG A 161 19.56 -6.92 18.08
CA ARG A 161 20.47 -7.98 18.51
C ARG A 161 20.34 -9.22 17.62
N GLY A 162 21.45 -9.64 17.04
CA GLY A 162 21.52 -10.85 16.20
C GLY A 162 21.14 -12.16 16.90
N ASP A 163 21.11 -12.17 18.24
CA ASP A 163 20.67 -13.32 19.05
C ASP A 163 19.14 -13.56 18.92
N PHE A 164 18.37 -12.53 18.59
CA PHE A 164 16.92 -12.60 18.46
C PHE A 164 16.45 -12.63 17.01
N ILE A 165 17.21 -12.03 16.10
CA ILE A 165 16.87 -11.94 14.68
C ILE A 165 18.03 -12.55 13.89
N GLY A 166 17.76 -13.51 13.03
CA GLY A 166 18.77 -14.13 12.17
C GLY A 166 19.40 -13.18 11.13
N GLY A 167 19.18 -11.86 11.27
CA GLY A 167 19.69 -10.80 10.41
C GLY A 167 20.54 -9.80 11.18
N LYS A 168 21.14 -8.86 10.46
CA LYS A 168 21.96 -7.77 11.02
C LYS A 168 21.38 -6.41 10.64
N PRO A 169 20.26 -5.97 11.27
CA PRO A 169 19.61 -4.70 10.92
C PRO A 169 20.52 -3.49 11.14
N THR A 170 21.43 -3.57 12.09
CA THR A 170 22.42 -2.53 12.40
C THR A 170 23.41 -2.30 11.26
N GLU A 171 23.79 -3.36 10.52
CA GLU A 171 24.72 -3.23 9.40
C GLU A 171 24.01 -2.76 8.12
N ASN A 172 22.80 -3.27 7.85
CA ASN A 172 22.12 -3.09 6.58
C ASN A 172 20.99 -2.05 6.62
N GLY A 173 20.55 -1.66 7.82
CA GLY A 173 19.38 -0.78 8.00
C GLY A 173 18.07 -1.36 7.47
N LYS A 174 17.99 -2.69 7.29
CA LYS A 174 16.79 -3.41 6.83
C LYS A 174 16.39 -4.43 7.89
N PHE A 175 15.13 -4.40 8.29
CA PHE A 175 14.61 -5.33 9.30
C PHE A 175 14.19 -6.68 8.72
N GLY A 176 13.95 -6.79 7.40
CA GLY A 176 13.45 -8.02 6.82
C GLY A 176 12.07 -8.40 7.38
N SER A 177 11.96 -9.54 8.05
CA SER A 177 10.72 -10.03 8.66
C SER A 177 10.83 -10.05 10.19
N LEU A 178 9.85 -9.45 10.87
CA LEU A 178 9.69 -9.44 12.34
C LEU A 178 8.29 -9.95 12.68
N TYR A 179 8.18 -10.88 13.66
CA TYR A 179 6.91 -11.51 14.02
C TYR A 179 6.12 -12.01 12.80
N ASN A 180 6.81 -12.66 11.87
CA ASN A 180 6.29 -13.17 10.58
C ASN A 180 5.76 -12.06 9.63
N ALA A 181 6.00 -10.79 9.90
CA ALA A 181 5.59 -9.66 9.06
C ALA A 181 6.77 -9.01 8.35
N ASN A 182 6.62 -8.70 7.08
CA ASN A 182 7.58 -7.94 6.31
C ASN A 182 7.54 -6.46 6.69
N VAL A 183 8.68 -5.88 7.08
CA VAL A 183 8.76 -4.46 7.44
C VAL A 183 9.10 -3.62 6.23
N LEU A 184 8.20 -2.70 5.88
CA LEU A 184 8.34 -1.78 4.77
C LEU A 184 8.37 -0.34 5.29
N VAL A 185 9.19 0.51 4.69
CA VAL A 185 9.35 1.91 5.11
C VAL A 185 9.14 2.82 3.91
N THR A 186 8.27 3.82 4.08
CA THR A 186 7.96 4.80 3.03
C THR A 186 7.60 6.16 3.62
N ASN A 187 7.85 7.21 2.84
CA ASN A 187 7.40 8.58 3.17
C ASN A 187 6.02 8.92 2.58
N ASN A 188 5.41 7.99 1.82
CA ASN A 188 4.18 8.24 1.08
C ASN A 188 2.91 7.95 1.91
N LEU A 189 3.05 7.90 3.23
CA LEU A 189 1.94 7.68 4.16
C LEU A 189 1.14 8.96 4.40
N THR A 190 -0.12 8.79 4.77
CA THR A 190 -0.98 9.91 5.15
C THR A 190 -0.54 10.48 6.48
N ALA A 191 -0.42 11.83 6.54
CA ALA A 191 -0.09 12.53 7.77
C ALA A 191 -1.31 12.56 8.72
N ALA A 192 -1.06 12.36 10.01
CA ALA A 192 -1.97 12.70 11.09
C ALA A 192 -1.72 14.16 11.56
N THR A 193 -2.20 14.55 12.71
CA THR A 193 -2.00 15.93 13.21
C THR A 193 -0.57 16.16 13.65
N THR A 194 -0.02 15.26 14.47
CA THR A 194 1.33 15.32 15.03
C THR A 194 2.26 14.23 14.49
N GLY A 195 1.73 13.18 13.90
CA GLY A 195 2.46 12.03 13.38
C GLY A 195 2.03 11.64 11.97
N ASN A 196 2.22 10.36 11.65
CA ASN A 196 1.78 9.73 10.41
C ASN A 196 0.99 8.46 10.75
N TYR A 197 0.20 7.98 9.76
CA TYR A 197 -0.49 6.70 9.88
C TYR A 197 0.40 5.59 9.33
N GLY A 198 0.74 4.61 10.17
CA GLY A 198 1.27 3.33 9.74
C GLY A 198 0.18 2.27 9.66
N VAL A 199 0.48 1.11 9.12
CA VAL A 199 -0.44 -0.02 9.03
C VAL A 199 0.26 -1.35 9.26
N TYR A 200 -0.38 -2.21 10.04
CA TYR A 200 -0.11 -3.63 10.12
C TYR A 200 -1.27 -4.38 9.47
N SER A 201 -1.01 -5.14 8.42
CA SER A 201 -2.09 -5.64 7.56
C SER A 201 -1.72 -6.92 6.84
N HIS A 202 -2.77 -7.64 6.41
CA HIS A 202 -2.69 -8.68 5.41
C HIS A 202 -2.95 -8.09 4.00
N PRO A 203 -2.33 -8.60 2.92
CA PRO A 203 -2.48 -8.06 1.57
C PRO A 203 -3.92 -7.92 1.07
N ASN A 204 -4.83 -8.76 1.54
CA ASN A 204 -6.23 -8.76 1.13
C ASN A 204 -7.11 -7.68 1.81
N ALA A 205 -6.53 -6.79 2.64
CA ALA A 205 -7.28 -5.69 3.26
C ALA A 205 -7.73 -4.67 2.20
N ILE A 206 -6.82 -4.27 1.33
CA ILE A 206 -7.06 -3.29 0.25
C ILE A 206 -6.81 -3.95 -1.10
N GLY A 207 -7.71 -3.75 -2.05
CA GLY A 207 -7.53 -4.12 -3.44
C GLY A 207 -7.05 -2.94 -4.25
N VAL A 208 -5.96 -3.12 -4.98
CA VAL A 208 -5.40 -2.13 -5.88
C VAL A 208 -5.53 -2.61 -7.31
N ALA A 209 -6.00 -1.75 -8.19
CA ALA A 209 -6.11 -2.03 -9.61
C ALA A 209 -5.50 -0.90 -10.43
N ILE A 210 -4.37 -1.18 -11.06
CA ILE A 210 -3.70 -0.27 -11.97
C ILE A 210 -4.11 -0.67 -13.39
N GLN A 211 -5.14 0.00 -13.93
CA GLN A 211 -5.66 -0.31 -15.28
C GLN A 211 -4.66 0.09 -16.34
N LYS A 212 -4.02 1.23 -16.15
CA LYS A 212 -2.97 1.73 -17.02
C LYS A 212 -1.79 2.17 -16.14
N GLY A 213 -0.70 1.43 -16.21
CA GLY A 213 0.55 1.82 -15.56
C GLY A 213 1.16 3.06 -16.22
N PRO A 214 2.23 3.63 -15.63
CA PRO A 214 2.93 4.77 -16.21
C PRO A 214 3.33 4.48 -17.66
N ASN A 215 2.72 5.21 -18.58
CA ASN A 215 2.94 5.06 -20.02
C ASN A 215 3.46 6.37 -20.59
N THR A 216 4.65 6.30 -21.17
CA THR A 216 5.33 7.45 -21.73
C THR A 216 4.93 7.65 -23.18
N LYS A 217 4.48 8.86 -23.51
CA LYS A 217 4.21 9.31 -24.85
C LYS A 217 5.10 10.49 -25.19
N TYR A 218 5.67 10.47 -26.39
CA TYR A 218 6.41 11.57 -26.95
C TYR A 218 5.50 12.37 -27.87
N TRP A 219 5.50 13.68 -27.70
CA TRP A 219 4.69 14.58 -28.50
C TRP A 219 5.54 15.72 -29.04
N ASP A 220 5.53 15.92 -30.36
CA ASP A 220 6.19 17.03 -31.03
C ASP A 220 5.18 18.18 -31.24
N LEU A 221 5.45 19.32 -30.62
CA LEU A 221 4.67 20.54 -30.76
C LEU A 221 5.35 21.44 -31.79
N GLY A 222 5.38 21.01 -33.06
CA GLY A 222 6.14 21.64 -34.12
C GLY A 222 5.93 23.16 -34.31
N TRP A 223 4.72 23.67 -34.01
CA TRP A 223 4.40 25.09 -34.10
C TRP A 223 4.94 25.93 -32.91
N GLN A 224 5.30 25.27 -31.79
CA GLN A 224 5.93 25.92 -30.61
C GLN A 224 7.43 25.65 -30.51
N PHE A 225 8.01 24.87 -31.45
CA PHE A 225 9.41 24.43 -31.37
C PHE A 225 9.72 23.77 -30.02
N GLN A 226 8.84 22.87 -29.56
CA GLN A 226 8.96 22.17 -28.29
C GLN A 226 8.66 20.70 -28.49
N HIS A 227 9.40 19.85 -27.76
CA HIS A 227 9.10 18.45 -27.58
C HIS A 227 8.53 18.24 -26.17
N MET A 228 7.54 17.41 -26.04
CA MET A 228 6.90 17.12 -24.76
C MET A 228 6.85 15.60 -24.53
N ILE A 229 7.26 15.18 -23.34
CA ILE A 229 7.04 13.85 -22.83
C ILE A 229 5.86 13.90 -21.86
N ILE A 230 4.85 13.08 -22.12
CA ILE A 230 3.69 12.92 -21.25
C ILE A 230 3.73 11.51 -20.67
N VAL A 231 3.67 11.41 -19.35
CA VAL A 231 3.49 10.14 -18.64
C VAL A 231 2.12 10.16 -18.00
N ASP A 232 1.27 9.21 -18.34
CA ASP A 232 -0.07 9.10 -17.77
C ASP A 232 -0.31 7.71 -17.19
N ALA A 233 -1.12 7.64 -16.12
CA ALA A 233 -1.55 6.40 -15.50
C ALA A 233 -2.99 6.50 -15.01
N ALA A 234 -3.68 5.35 -14.98
CA ALA A 234 -5.05 5.25 -14.48
C ALA A 234 -5.14 4.08 -13.49
N TRP A 235 -5.69 4.34 -12.30
CA TRP A 235 -5.79 3.36 -11.22
C TRP A 235 -7.02 3.60 -10.35
N GLY A 236 -7.31 2.62 -9.52
CA GLY A 236 -8.28 2.70 -8.45
C GLY A 236 -7.89 1.77 -7.32
N ALA A 237 -8.33 2.06 -6.12
CA ALA A 237 -8.19 1.18 -4.98
C ALA A 237 -9.43 1.27 -4.10
N ALA A 238 -9.74 0.19 -3.42
CA ALA A 238 -10.81 0.14 -2.45
C ALA A 238 -10.45 -0.82 -1.32
N GLU A 239 -10.98 -0.53 -0.15
CA GLU A 239 -10.96 -1.42 0.97
C GLU A 239 -11.87 -2.62 0.70
N ILE A 240 -11.33 -3.85 0.82
CA ILE A 240 -12.07 -5.09 0.57
C ILE A 240 -12.52 -5.69 1.90
N ARG A 241 -11.60 -5.77 2.86
CA ARG A 241 -11.84 -6.33 4.18
C ARG A 241 -11.28 -5.41 5.25
N ASP A 242 -12.16 -4.67 5.89
CA ASP A 242 -11.86 -3.69 6.94
C ASP A 242 -11.04 -4.30 8.10
N THR A 243 -11.40 -5.50 8.54
CA THR A 243 -10.77 -6.17 9.67
C THR A 243 -9.37 -6.71 9.38
N PHE A 244 -8.95 -6.84 8.09
CA PHE A 244 -7.67 -7.44 7.70
C PHE A 244 -6.46 -6.51 7.85
N GLY A 245 -6.66 -5.33 8.39
CA GLY A 245 -5.61 -4.39 8.69
C GLY A 245 -5.92 -3.54 9.92
N LYS A 246 -4.88 -3.13 10.63
CA LYS A 246 -4.97 -2.21 11.76
C LYS A 246 -4.02 -1.05 11.53
N SER A 247 -4.56 0.15 11.48
CA SER A 247 -3.77 1.38 11.43
C SER A 247 -3.25 1.75 12.83
N PHE A 248 -2.10 2.39 12.87
CA PHE A 248 -1.49 2.88 14.10
C PHE A 248 -0.82 4.23 13.86
N TYR A 249 -0.58 4.97 14.94
CA TYR A 249 0.12 6.24 14.85
C TYR A 249 1.64 6.05 15.01
N THR A 250 2.40 6.82 14.22
CA THR A 250 3.83 7.02 14.39
C THR A 250 4.12 8.47 14.77
N ARG A 251 5.33 8.76 15.26
CA ARG A 251 5.74 10.15 15.42
C ARG A 251 6.13 10.77 14.08
N LYS A 252 6.05 12.08 13.97
CA LYS A 252 6.61 12.81 12.84
C LYS A 252 8.11 12.96 13.02
N SER A 253 8.87 12.78 11.94
CA SER A 253 10.33 13.01 11.91
C SER A 253 10.68 14.48 12.03
#